data_e24edbef405688d7a2f7951180ecd42a
#
_entry.id   e24edbef405688d7a2f7951180ecd42a
#
_cell.length_a   1.000
_cell.length_b   1.000
_cell.length_c   1.000
_cell.angle_alpha   90.00
_cell.angle_beta   90.00
_cell.angle_gamma   90.00
#
_symmetry.space_group_name_H-M   'P 1'
#
loop_
_entity.id
_entity.type
_entity.pdbx_description
1 polymer ?
#
loop_
_entity_poly.entity_id
_entity_poly.type
_entity_poly.pdbx_seq_one_letter_code
_entity_poly.pdbx_strand_id
1 'polypeptide(L)'
;MNIKLICAKVNKITGEQYPTKKEIASFADRLLNDYCRKFGRTLETIIYDEFISKYIGVDIQYQRLSLNKSILGVTIQKDGILETYNEDGTLKLVNVHRGDIFVDPDACGSDSRELFTIFHELKHYLLDLDKDFRVDKIIDDETIINGDFKTNNKSQYSWAEFFANHFAVCVLLSRRRLKKLYDEKHTSYVTEYHTSLNGQKIWILKKIIGEIADETGVSKSAISIRLKETGLITEPTFCRLGYKYGKEAAMLFRYNNNGGGVK
;
A
#
# COMPACT_ATOMS: atom_id res chain seq x y z
N MET A 1 -9.53 15.39 11.99
CA MET A 1 -8.13 14.87 12.04
C MET A 1 -7.16 15.97 11.62
N ASN A 2 -6.08 16.22 12.40
CA ASN A 2 -5.15 17.35 12.13
C ASN A 2 -3.72 16.90 11.74
N ILE A 3 -3.58 15.68 11.24
CA ILE A 3 -2.28 15.13 10.82
C ILE A 3 -2.08 15.42 9.35
N LYS A 4 -1.13 16.31 9.05
CA LYS A 4 -0.78 16.68 7.66
C LYS A 4 0.46 15.94 7.20
N LEU A 5 0.49 15.56 5.93
CA LEU A 5 1.71 15.12 5.27
C LEU A 5 2.67 16.32 5.20
N ILE A 6 3.89 16.12 5.67
CA ILE A 6 4.97 17.13 5.56
C ILE A 6 5.85 16.68 4.40
N CYS A 7 5.85 17.44 3.31
CA CYS A 7 6.68 17.19 2.14
C CYS A 7 7.84 18.17 2.10
N ALA A 8 9.07 17.65 2.03
CA ALA A 8 10.28 18.47 1.90
C ALA A 8 10.57 18.88 0.45
N LYS A 9 10.02 18.16 -0.53
CA LYS A 9 10.27 18.43 -1.96
C LYS A 9 9.06 19.06 -2.62
N VAL A 10 9.28 20.17 -3.27
CA VAL A 10 8.29 20.87 -4.08
C VAL A 10 8.84 20.96 -5.50
N ASN A 11 8.07 20.64 -6.50
CA ASN A 11 8.42 20.91 -7.88
C ASN A 11 8.48 22.45 -8.07
N LYS A 12 9.63 22.95 -8.45
CA LYS A 12 9.86 24.41 -8.58
C LYS A 12 9.05 25.05 -9.72
N ILE A 13 8.57 24.23 -10.67
CA ILE A 13 7.82 24.71 -11.84
C ILE A 13 6.32 24.65 -11.58
N THR A 14 5.81 23.52 -11.04
CA THR A 14 4.36 23.32 -10.83
C THR A 14 3.88 23.65 -9.43
N GLY A 15 4.79 23.86 -8.47
CA GLY A 15 4.44 24.03 -7.05
C GLY A 15 3.95 22.76 -6.35
N GLU A 16 3.90 21.63 -7.07
CA GLU A 16 3.39 20.36 -6.55
C GLU A 16 4.34 19.76 -5.52
N GLN A 17 3.77 19.21 -4.48
CA GLN A 17 4.50 18.51 -3.44
C GLN A 17 4.61 17.02 -3.79
N TYR A 18 5.85 16.52 -3.86
CA TYR A 18 6.14 15.11 -4.05
C TYR A 18 6.70 14.52 -2.76
N PRO A 19 5.92 13.70 -2.04
CA PRO A 19 6.43 13.05 -0.84
C PRO A 19 7.52 12.05 -1.20
N THR A 20 8.47 11.87 -0.29
CA THR A 20 9.41 10.76 -0.33
C THR A 20 8.78 9.54 0.37
N LYS A 21 9.33 8.35 0.14
CA LYS A 21 8.94 7.14 0.89
C LYS A 21 9.01 7.34 2.40
N LYS A 22 10.07 8.01 2.89
CA LYS A 22 10.25 8.26 4.32
C LYS A 22 9.15 9.16 4.87
N GLU A 23 8.70 10.14 4.09
CA GLU A 23 7.62 11.04 4.48
C GLU A 23 6.27 10.32 4.52
N ILE A 24 5.98 9.46 3.53
CA ILE A 24 4.79 8.59 3.54
C ILE A 24 4.82 7.62 4.73
N ALA A 25 5.95 6.94 4.96
CA ALA A 25 6.09 6.05 6.12
C ALA A 25 5.91 6.80 7.44
N SER A 26 6.53 7.98 7.59
CA SER A 26 6.36 8.84 8.76
C SER A 26 4.92 9.33 8.92
N PHE A 27 4.21 9.60 7.83
CA PHE A 27 2.80 9.98 7.87
C PHE A 27 1.94 8.81 8.36
N ALA A 28 2.13 7.59 7.81
CA ALA A 28 1.45 6.38 8.28
C ALA A 28 1.72 6.11 9.77
N ASP A 29 2.97 6.18 10.20
CA ASP A 29 3.34 5.99 11.61
C ASP A 29 2.67 7.02 12.53
N ARG A 30 2.58 8.28 12.13
CA ARG A 30 1.89 9.32 12.91
C ARG A 30 0.39 9.07 13.00
N LEU A 31 -0.25 8.66 11.91
CA LEU A 31 -1.67 8.28 11.91
C LEU A 31 -1.94 7.13 12.88
N LEU A 32 -1.15 6.07 12.78
CA LEU A 32 -1.30 4.90 13.66
C LEU A 32 -1.05 5.23 15.14
N ASN A 33 -0.01 6.03 15.43
CA ASN A 33 0.29 6.42 16.81
C ASN A 33 -0.79 7.34 17.40
N ASP A 34 -1.36 8.27 16.60
CA ASP A 34 -2.46 9.13 17.06
C ASP A 34 -3.74 8.33 17.32
N TYR A 35 -4.06 7.38 16.42
CA TYR A 35 -5.15 6.43 16.64
C TYR A 35 -4.94 5.62 17.94
N CYS A 36 -3.78 5.01 18.10
CA CYS A 36 -3.47 4.22 19.29
C CYS A 36 -3.63 5.05 20.57
N ARG A 37 -3.16 6.30 20.57
CA ARG A 37 -3.31 7.21 21.70
C ARG A 37 -4.78 7.55 22.00
N LYS A 38 -5.59 7.82 20.96
CA LYS A 38 -7.00 8.21 21.12
C LYS A 38 -7.90 7.07 21.57
N PHE A 39 -7.61 5.86 21.11
CA PHE A 39 -8.47 4.69 21.35
C PHE A 39 -7.90 3.72 22.38
N GLY A 40 -6.79 4.08 23.07
CA GLY A 40 -6.17 3.22 24.07
C GLY A 40 -5.63 1.91 23.48
N ARG A 41 -5.15 1.96 22.22
CA ARG A 41 -4.62 0.81 21.49
C ARG A 41 -3.10 0.81 21.49
N THR A 42 -2.50 -0.31 21.08
CA THR A 42 -1.09 -0.41 20.72
C THR A 42 -0.95 -0.73 19.23
N LEU A 43 0.24 -0.59 18.66
CA LEU A 43 0.49 -0.95 17.27
C LEU A 43 0.32 -2.45 16.96
N GLU A 44 0.26 -3.29 17.98
CA GLU A 44 -0.04 -4.73 17.88
C GLU A 44 -1.53 -5.05 18.00
N THR A 45 -2.32 -4.13 18.56
CA THR A 45 -3.77 -4.32 18.81
C THR A 45 -4.63 -3.37 17.98
N ILE A 46 -4.17 -2.97 16.81
CA ILE A 46 -4.93 -2.14 15.88
C ILE A 46 -6.16 -2.91 15.42
N ILE A 47 -7.33 -2.26 15.53
CA ILE A 47 -8.58 -2.72 14.93
C ILE A 47 -8.81 -1.85 13.70
N TYR A 48 -8.60 -2.43 12.51
CA TYR A 48 -8.62 -1.67 11.27
C TYR A 48 -9.98 -1.08 10.93
N ASP A 49 -11.08 -1.78 11.23
CA ASP A 49 -12.43 -1.24 11.04
C ASP A 49 -12.66 0.00 11.92
N GLU A 50 -12.21 -0.05 13.18
CA GLU A 50 -12.26 1.10 14.09
C GLU A 50 -11.37 2.25 13.60
N PHE A 51 -10.19 1.92 13.07
CA PHE A 51 -9.28 2.90 12.49
C PHE A 51 -9.92 3.60 11.28
N ILE A 52 -10.52 2.84 10.37
CA ILE A 52 -11.12 3.36 9.14
C ILE A 52 -12.40 4.17 9.46
N SER A 53 -13.38 3.53 10.13
CA SER A 53 -14.70 4.13 10.32
C SER A 53 -14.72 5.21 11.41
N LYS A 54 -14.08 4.96 12.58
CA LYS A 54 -14.18 5.88 13.71
C LYS A 54 -13.06 6.92 13.79
N TYR A 55 -11.84 6.53 13.37
CA TYR A 55 -10.72 7.45 13.47
C TYR A 55 -10.54 8.29 12.21
N ILE A 56 -10.53 7.68 11.03
CA ILE A 56 -10.48 8.39 9.73
C ILE A 56 -11.86 9.01 9.43
N GLY A 57 -12.95 8.30 9.73
CA GLY A 57 -14.32 8.76 9.49
C GLY A 57 -14.80 8.49 8.07
N VAL A 58 -14.38 7.36 7.49
CA VAL A 58 -14.76 6.93 6.14
C VAL A 58 -15.45 5.58 6.22
N ASP A 59 -16.57 5.45 5.50
CA ASP A 59 -17.28 4.20 5.33
C ASP A 59 -16.90 3.57 3.98
N ILE A 60 -16.48 2.31 4.02
CA ILE A 60 -16.15 1.55 2.82
C ILE A 60 -17.42 0.96 2.22
N GLN A 61 -17.66 1.21 0.95
CA GLN A 61 -18.80 0.68 0.21
C GLN A 61 -18.34 -0.51 -0.63
N TYR A 62 -19.06 -1.63 -0.53
CA TYR A 62 -18.75 -2.84 -1.24
C TYR A 62 -19.62 -2.99 -2.47
N GLN A 63 -19.01 -3.03 -3.65
CA GLN A 63 -19.67 -3.14 -4.95
C GLN A 63 -18.79 -3.91 -5.93
N ARG A 64 -19.40 -4.65 -6.84
CA ARG A 64 -18.69 -5.22 -7.98
C ARG A 64 -18.37 -4.12 -8.99
N LEU A 65 -17.08 -3.80 -9.13
CA LEU A 65 -16.60 -2.63 -9.89
C LEU A 65 -16.31 -2.96 -11.36
N SER A 66 -16.09 -4.23 -11.70
CA SER A 66 -15.83 -4.67 -13.06
C SER A 66 -16.24 -6.12 -13.28
N LEU A 67 -16.68 -6.45 -14.51
CA LEU A 67 -17.07 -7.82 -14.86
C LEU A 67 -15.88 -8.78 -14.89
N ASN A 68 -14.73 -8.30 -15.30
CA ASN A 68 -13.50 -9.07 -15.41
C ASN A 68 -12.66 -9.08 -14.11
N LYS A 69 -13.18 -8.50 -13.03
CA LYS A 69 -12.50 -8.39 -11.73
C LYS A 69 -11.15 -7.64 -11.78
N SER A 70 -10.98 -6.73 -12.75
CA SER A 70 -9.73 -5.98 -12.92
C SER A 70 -9.65 -4.74 -12.03
N ILE A 71 -10.76 -4.28 -11.44
CA ILE A 71 -10.82 -3.11 -10.55
C ILE A 71 -11.08 -3.62 -9.14
N LEU A 72 -10.12 -3.41 -8.24
CA LEU A 72 -10.20 -3.86 -6.85
C LEU A 72 -10.84 -2.82 -5.95
N GLY A 73 -10.57 -1.55 -6.20
CA GLY A 73 -11.08 -0.43 -5.43
C GLY A 73 -11.10 0.85 -6.25
N VAL A 74 -11.79 1.86 -5.74
CA VAL A 74 -11.80 3.21 -6.30
C VAL A 74 -12.15 4.24 -5.23
N THR A 75 -11.40 5.34 -5.23
CA THR A 75 -11.71 6.54 -4.45
C THR A 75 -12.30 7.61 -5.36
N ILE A 76 -13.50 8.07 -5.06
CA ILE A 76 -14.24 9.02 -5.89
C ILE A 76 -13.65 10.42 -5.75
N GLN A 77 -13.22 11.00 -6.87
CA GLN A 77 -12.59 12.32 -6.92
C GLN A 77 -13.61 13.46 -7.10
N LYS A 78 -14.77 13.19 -7.69
CA LYS A 78 -15.84 14.16 -7.98
C LYS A 78 -17.19 13.50 -7.85
N ASP A 79 -18.20 14.27 -7.45
CA ASP A 79 -19.58 13.82 -7.46
C ASP A 79 -20.01 13.39 -8.87
N GLY A 80 -20.81 12.34 -8.94
CA GLY A 80 -21.24 11.79 -10.23
C GLY A 80 -21.97 10.46 -10.11
N ILE A 81 -21.87 9.67 -11.17
CA ILE A 81 -22.45 8.34 -11.28
C ILE A 81 -21.32 7.35 -11.55
N LEU A 82 -21.24 6.33 -10.70
CA LEU A 82 -20.33 5.20 -10.85
C LEU A 82 -21.10 4.03 -11.49
N GLU A 83 -20.53 3.48 -12.55
CA GLU A 83 -20.97 2.22 -13.13
C GLU A 83 -20.45 1.05 -12.29
N THR A 84 -21.37 0.28 -11.73
CA THR A 84 -21.09 -0.95 -10.97
C THR A 84 -21.90 -2.10 -11.56
N TYR A 85 -21.77 -3.30 -11.00
CA TYR A 85 -22.47 -4.48 -11.50
C TYR A 85 -23.15 -5.22 -10.38
N ASN A 86 -24.35 -5.75 -10.65
CA ASN A 86 -25.02 -6.70 -9.78
C ASN A 86 -24.33 -8.08 -9.85
N GLU A 87 -24.69 -8.98 -8.96
CA GLU A 87 -24.17 -10.36 -8.94
C GLU A 87 -24.40 -11.11 -10.25
N ASP A 88 -25.53 -10.86 -10.90
CA ASP A 88 -25.90 -11.44 -12.21
C ASP A 88 -25.14 -10.80 -13.40
N GLY A 89 -24.29 -9.80 -13.14
CA GLY A 89 -23.53 -9.09 -14.15
C GLY A 89 -24.27 -7.96 -14.87
N THR A 90 -25.51 -7.66 -14.47
CA THR A 90 -26.24 -6.50 -15.03
C THR A 90 -25.67 -5.19 -14.51
N LEU A 91 -25.68 -4.15 -15.35
CA LEU A 91 -25.19 -2.82 -15.02
C LEU A 91 -26.06 -2.20 -13.91
N LYS A 92 -25.41 -1.62 -12.91
CA LYS A 92 -26.01 -0.84 -11.84
C LYS A 92 -25.35 0.54 -11.78
N LEU A 93 -26.15 1.58 -11.80
CA LEU A 93 -25.69 2.97 -11.64
C LEU A 93 -25.84 3.42 -10.20
N VAL A 94 -24.77 3.92 -9.59
CA VAL A 94 -24.71 4.38 -8.20
C VAL A 94 -24.36 5.85 -8.18
N ASN A 95 -25.16 6.67 -7.52
CA ASN A 95 -24.79 8.05 -7.24
C ASN A 95 -23.63 8.06 -6.22
N VAL A 96 -22.59 8.80 -6.52
CA VAL A 96 -21.38 8.84 -5.71
C VAL A 96 -20.99 10.28 -5.37
N HIS A 97 -20.36 10.44 -4.23
CA HIS A 97 -19.86 11.72 -3.76
C HIS A 97 -18.35 11.70 -3.65
N ARG A 98 -17.77 12.87 -3.79
CA ARG A 98 -16.32 13.04 -3.63
C ARG A 98 -15.86 12.52 -2.27
N GLY A 99 -14.89 11.63 -2.27
CA GLY A 99 -14.36 10.99 -1.08
C GLY A 99 -14.99 9.63 -0.75
N ASP A 100 -16.04 9.21 -1.47
CA ASP A 100 -16.54 7.84 -1.33
C ASP A 100 -15.45 6.84 -1.75
N ILE A 101 -15.38 5.73 -1.01
CA ILE A 101 -14.45 4.62 -1.32
C ILE A 101 -15.29 3.36 -1.58
N PHE A 102 -15.05 2.77 -2.75
CA PHE A 102 -15.65 1.49 -3.13
C PHE A 102 -14.57 0.43 -3.24
N VAL A 103 -14.89 -0.79 -2.81
CA VAL A 103 -14.02 -1.97 -2.92
C VAL A 103 -14.83 -3.14 -3.46
N ASP A 104 -14.23 -3.91 -4.34
CA ASP A 104 -14.80 -5.13 -4.92
C ASP A 104 -14.20 -6.36 -4.19
N PRO A 105 -14.93 -6.97 -3.22
CA PRO A 105 -14.40 -8.08 -2.44
C PRO A 105 -14.17 -9.33 -3.30
N ASP A 106 -15.00 -9.54 -4.34
CA ASP A 106 -14.86 -10.66 -5.26
C ASP A 106 -13.61 -10.53 -6.15
N ALA A 107 -13.24 -9.31 -6.53
CA ALA A 107 -12.02 -9.03 -7.27
C ALA A 107 -10.79 -9.17 -6.36
N CYS A 108 -10.89 -8.76 -5.09
CA CYS A 108 -9.83 -8.93 -4.10
C CYS A 108 -9.55 -10.42 -3.82
N GLY A 109 -10.57 -11.26 -3.71
CA GLY A 109 -10.47 -12.70 -3.54
C GLY A 109 -9.92 -13.18 -2.19
N SER A 110 -9.55 -12.27 -1.28
CA SER A 110 -9.17 -12.57 0.11
C SER A 110 -9.28 -11.32 0.98
N ASP A 111 -9.58 -11.52 2.27
CA ASP A 111 -9.70 -10.44 3.27
C ASP A 111 -8.40 -9.61 3.37
N SER A 112 -7.26 -10.26 3.26
CA SER A 112 -5.96 -9.59 3.34
C SER A 112 -5.72 -8.66 2.15
N ARG A 113 -6.10 -9.08 0.94
CA ARG A 113 -5.99 -8.26 -0.26
C ARG A 113 -7.02 -7.13 -0.25
N GLU A 114 -8.23 -7.42 0.25
CA GLU A 114 -9.27 -6.41 0.46
C GLU A 114 -8.77 -5.31 1.41
N LEU A 115 -8.21 -5.68 2.55
CA LEU A 115 -7.66 -4.74 3.51
C LEU A 115 -6.50 -3.92 2.91
N PHE A 116 -5.64 -4.55 2.12
CA PHE A 116 -4.59 -3.83 1.39
C PHE A 116 -5.18 -2.80 0.43
N THR A 117 -6.20 -3.19 -0.34
CA THR A 117 -6.92 -2.31 -1.27
C THR A 117 -7.57 -1.14 -0.53
N ILE A 118 -8.23 -1.39 0.60
CA ILE A 118 -8.81 -0.33 1.42
C ILE A 118 -7.75 0.71 1.82
N PHE A 119 -6.57 0.27 2.29
CA PHE A 119 -5.52 1.22 2.67
C PHE A 119 -4.87 1.92 1.48
N HIS A 120 -4.86 1.28 0.31
CA HIS A 120 -4.46 1.91 -0.94
C HIS A 120 -5.42 3.08 -1.26
N GLU A 121 -6.72 2.83 -1.26
CA GLU A 121 -7.75 3.84 -1.52
C GLU A 121 -7.77 4.94 -0.45
N LEU A 122 -7.55 4.59 0.82
CA LEU A 122 -7.44 5.57 1.90
C LEU A 122 -6.31 6.57 1.68
N LYS A 123 -5.21 6.19 1.03
CA LYS A 123 -4.16 7.16 0.68
C LYS A 123 -4.67 8.17 -0.33
N HIS A 124 -5.43 7.74 -1.34
CA HIS A 124 -6.03 8.64 -2.31
C HIS A 124 -7.03 9.59 -1.62
N TYR A 125 -7.86 9.06 -0.75
CA TYR A 125 -8.76 9.87 0.08
C TYR A 125 -8.01 10.91 0.92
N LEU A 126 -6.95 10.52 1.61
CA LEU A 126 -6.24 11.38 2.56
C LEU A 126 -5.33 12.43 1.90
N LEU A 127 -4.80 12.14 0.73
CA LEU A 127 -3.70 12.91 0.15
C LEU A 127 -3.90 13.38 -1.29
N ASP A 128 -4.87 12.83 -2.00
CA ASP A 128 -5.02 13.11 -3.43
C ASP A 128 -6.36 13.73 -3.83
N LEU A 129 -7.35 13.82 -2.93
CA LEU A 129 -8.66 14.38 -3.27
C LEU A 129 -8.60 15.80 -3.85
N ASP A 130 -7.63 16.62 -3.42
CA ASP A 130 -7.47 17.99 -3.91
C ASP A 130 -6.59 18.09 -5.16
N LYS A 131 -6.10 16.96 -5.67
CA LYS A 131 -5.27 16.92 -6.86
C LYS A 131 -6.14 16.62 -8.06
N ASP A 132 -5.98 17.38 -9.13
CA ASP A 132 -6.73 17.19 -10.38
C ASP A 132 -6.15 16.00 -11.19
N PHE A 133 -6.18 14.80 -10.58
CA PHE A 133 -5.87 13.57 -11.27
C PHE A 133 -7.13 13.11 -11.99
N ARG A 134 -7.09 13.03 -13.30
CA ARG A 134 -8.09 12.28 -14.07
C ARG A 134 -7.81 10.80 -13.84
N VAL A 135 -8.50 10.22 -12.86
CA VAL A 135 -8.49 8.78 -12.63
C VAL A 135 -9.46 8.14 -13.62
N ASP A 136 -8.95 7.83 -14.79
CA ASP A 136 -9.63 6.86 -15.65
C ASP A 136 -9.35 5.48 -15.03
N LYS A 137 -10.36 4.86 -14.44
CA LYS A 137 -10.43 3.48 -13.92
C LYS A 137 -9.10 2.87 -13.48
N ILE A 138 -8.97 2.60 -12.19
CA ILE A 138 -7.84 1.85 -11.62
C ILE A 138 -7.87 0.44 -12.20
N ILE A 139 -6.83 0.10 -12.94
CA ILE A 139 -6.64 -1.22 -13.53
C ILE A 139 -5.77 -2.03 -12.60
N ASP A 140 -6.06 -3.33 -12.46
CA ASP A 140 -5.34 -4.30 -11.64
C ASP A 140 -3.80 -4.12 -11.70
N ASP A 141 -3.13 -4.27 -10.56
CA ASP A 141 -1.67 -4.15 -10.39
C ASP A 141 -0.85 -4.92 -11.44
N GLU A 142 -1.33 -6.07 -11.93
CA GLU A 142 -0.66 -6.83 -13.00
C GLU A 142 -0.68 -6.10 -14.36
N THR A 143 -1.70 -5.28 -14.63
CA THR A 143 -1.81 -4.50 -15.87
C THR A 143 -0.95 -3.25 -15.83
N ILE A 144 -0.75 -2.67 -14.63
CA ILE A 144 0.24 -1.58 -14.41
C ILE A 144 1.67 -2.10 -14.62
N ILE A 145 1.93 -3.36 -14.27
CA ILE A 145 3.22 -4.04 -14.48
C ILE A 145 3.54 -4.19 -15.97
N ASN A 146 2.56 -4.37 -16.84
CA ASN A 146 2.76 -4.62 -18.27
C ASN A 146 2.86 -3.38 -19.18
N GLY A 147 2.67 -2.19 -18.67
CA GLY A 147 3.26 -0.96 -19.22
C GLY A 147 2.74 -0.39 -20.54
N ASP A 148 1.51 -0.63 -20.95
CA ASP A 148 0.96 -0.12 -22.24
C ASP A 148 0.08 1.15 -22.12
N PHE A 149 0.36 2.02 -21.14
CA PHE A 149 -0.31 3.33 -21.08
C PHE A 149 0.41 4.38 -21.94
N LYS A 150 -0.22 4.75 -23.05
CA LYS A 150 0.23 5.83 -23.94
C LYS A 150 -0.49 7.15 -23.63
N THR A 151 -0.20 7.81 -22.50
CA THR A 151 -0.62 9.19 -22.26
C THR A 151 0.50 10.03 -21.66
N ASN A 152 0.54 11.32 -21.98
CA ASN A 152 1.59 12.26 -21.53
C ASN A 152 1.58 12.55 -19.99
N ASN A 153 0.58 12.07 -19.26
CA ASN A 153 0.47 12.22 -17.79
C ASN A 153 0.93 10.97 -16.99
N LYS A 154 1.61 10.02 -17.64
CA LYS A 154 2.06 8.74 -17.07
C LYS A 154 2.90 8.86 -15.80
N SER A 155 3.68 9.92 -15.65
CA SER A 155 4.62 10.02 -14.53
C SER A 155 3.92 10.34 -13.20
N GLN A 156 2.93 11.23 -13.21
CA GLN A 156 2.23 11.66 -11.97
C GLN A 156 1.30 10.57 -11.44
N TYR A 157 0.52 9.95 -12.33
CA TYR A 157 -0.37 8.83 -11.97
C TYR A 157 0.44 7.65 -11.40
N SER A 158 1.51 7.23 -12.06
CA SER A 158 2.35 6.13 -11.58
C SER A 158 3.00 6.41 -10.21
N TRP A 159 3.29 7.67 -9.88
CA TRP A 159 3.80 8.04 -8.56
C TRP A 159 2.69 8.05 -7.50
N ALA A 160 1.48 8.48 -7.82
CA ALA A 160 0.35 8.45 -6.91
C ALA A 160 0.03 7.01 -6.48
N GLU A 161 -0.05 6.09 -7.45
CA GLU A 161 -0.25 4.65 -7.22
C GLU A 161 0.89 4.01 -6.43
N PHE A 162 2.12 4.35 -6.81
CA PHE A 162 3.29 3.88 -6.07
C PHE A 162 3.23 4.29 -4.58
N PHE A 163 2.87 5.54 -4.29
CA PHE A 163 2.75 6.01 -2.91
C PHE A 163 1.52 5.46 -2.20
N ALA A 164 0.45 5.11 -2.92
CA ALA A 164 -0.71 4.43 -2.35
C ALA A 164 -0.35 3.01 -1.90
N ASN A 165 0.33 2.25 -2.75
CA ASN A 165 0.88 0.94 -2.39
C ASN A 165 1.86 1.04 -1.21
N HIS A 166 2.76 2.02 -1.24
CA HIS A 166 3.73 2.20 -0.14
C HIS A 166 3.06 2.58 1.18
N PHE A 167 2.04 3.43 1.16
CA PHE A 167 1.26 3.79 2.33
C PHE A 167 0.53 2.57 2.92
N ALA A 168 -0.17 1.79 2.08
CA ALA A 168 -0.84 0.57 2.51
C ALA A 168 0.14 -0.39 3.21
N VAL A 169 1.31 -0.63 2.60
CA VAL A 169 2.38 -1.42 3.22
C VAL A 169 2.83 -0.85 4.57
N CYS A 170 2.99 0.48 4.68
CA CYS A 170 3.43 1.12 5.93
C CYS A 170 2.40 1.04 7.04
N VAL A 171 1.10 1.09 6.71
CA VAL A 171 0.01 0.92 7.70
C VAL A 171 -0.09 -0.53 8.14
N LEU A 172 -0.15 -1.48 7.20
CA LEU A 172 -0.27 -2.91 7.50
C LEU A 172 0.96 -3.47 8.18
N LEU A 173 2.14 -3.00 7.77
CA LEU A 173 3.45 -3.42 8.26
C LEU A 173 4.23 -2.23 8.84
N SER A 174 3.65 -1.57 9.87
CA SER A 174 4.40 -0.60 10.66
C SER A 174 5.71 -1.24 11.14
N ARG A 175 6.77 -0.42 11.32
CA ARG A 175 8.08 -0.95 11.71
C ARG A 175 8.00 -1.89 12.92
N ARG A 176 7.18 -1.55 13.92
CA ARG A 176 7.03 -2.34 15.14
C ARG A 176 6.31 -3.65 14.90
N ARG A 177 5.18 -3.62 14.15
CA ARG A 177 4.44 -4.82 13.79
C ARG A 177 5.28 -5.77 12.93
N LEU A 178 5.96 -5.24 11.90
CA LEU A 178 6.83 -6.05 11.05
C LEU A 178 7.96 -6.69 11.85
N LYS A 179 8.59 -5.93 12.76
CA LYS A 179 9.62 -6.49 13.63
C LYS A 179 9.08 -7.63 14.48
N LYS A 180 7.91 -7.46 15.10
CA LYS A 180 7.27 -8.51 15.91
C LYS A 180 7.01 -9.77 15.09
N LEU A 181 6.34 -9.64 13.95
CA LEU A 181 6.04 -10.77 13.05
C LEU A 181 7.33 -11.48 12.59
N TYR A 182 8.34 -10.69 12.24
CA TYR A 182 9.64 -11.22 11.83
C TYR A 182 10.32 -11.98 12.95
N ASP A 183 10.42 -11.40 14.15
CA ASP A 183 11.10 -12.00 15.31
C ASP A 183 10.41 -13.30 15.75
N GLU A 184 9.07 -13.32 15.82
CA GLU A 184 8.28 -14.50 16.19
C GLU A 184 8.54 -15.66 15.24
N LYS A 185 8.39 -15.41 13.94
CA LYS A 185 8.61 -16.44 12.90
C LYS A 185 10.07 -16.86 12.83
N HIS A 186 11.00 -15.92 12.91
CA HIS A 186 12.43 -16.21 12.90
C HIS A 186 12.85 -17.08 14.09
N THR A 187 12.37 -16.78 15.29
CA THR A 187 12.63 -17.58 16.49
C THR A 187 12.10 -18.99 16.36
N SER A 188 10.88 -19.16 15.83
CA SER A 188 10.29 -20.47 15.58
C SER A 188 11.16 -21.32 14.65
N TYR A 189 11.59 -20.76 13.53
CA TYR A 189 12.43 -21.49 12.56
C TYR A 189 13.84 -21.79 13.10
N VAL A 190 14.44 -20.87 13.86
CA VAL A 190 15.75 -21.10 14.48
C VAL A 190 15.66 -22.26 15.48
N THR A 191 14.61 -22.32 16.27
CA THR A 191 14.36 -23.40 17.24
C THR A 191 14.11 -24.73 16.53
N GLU A 192 13.25 -24.75 15.52
CA GLU A 192 12.90 -25.95 14.77
C GLU A 192 14.09 -26.57 14.04
N TYR A 193 14.93 -25.74 13.41
CA TYR A 193 16.01 -26.23 12.56
C TYR A 193 17.39 -26.19 13.22
N HIS A 194 17.47 -25.89 14.54
CA HIS A 194 18.73 -25.83 15.31
C HIS A 194 19.83 -25.00 14.60
N THR A 195 19.45 -23.90 13.98
CA THR A 195 20.37 -23.05 13.21
C THR A 195 20.85 -21.88 14.04
N SER A 196 22.14 -21.52 13.96
CA SER A 196 22.65 -20.33 14.62
C SER A 196 22.04 -19.05 14.04
N LEU A 197 21.73 -18.07 14.90
CA LEU A 197 21.21 -16.74 14.53
C LEU A 197 22.10 -15.97 13.54
N ASN A 198 23.40 -16.34 13.43
CA ASN A 198 24.39 -15.58 12.67
C ASN A 198 24.44 -15.89 11.18
N GLY A 199 23.69 -16.88 10.70
CA GLY A 199 23.63 -17.22 9.27
C GLY A 199 22.17 -17.23 8.80
N GLN A 200 21.60 -16.06 8.45
CA GLN A 200 20.27 -16.02 7.84
C GLN A 200 20.26 -16.88 6.58
N LYS A 201 19.83 -18.13 6.72
CA LYS A 201 19.62 -19.01 5.58
C LYS A 201 18.52 -18.39 4.72
N ILE A 202 18.81 -18.09 3.47
CA ILE A 202 17.87 -17.43 2.54
C ILE A 202 16.55 -18.19 2.42
N TRP A 203 16.55 -19.52 2.51
CA TRP A 203 15.33 -20.30 2.46
C TRP A 203 14.41 -20.07 3.67
N ILE A 204 14.98 -19.89 4.90
CA ILE A 204 14.21 -19.53 6.10
C ILE A 204 13.57 -18.15 5.89
N LEU A 205 14.36 -17.19 5.44
CA LEU A 205 13.87 -15.84 5.19
C LEU A 205 12.75 -15.82 4.14
N LYS A 206 12.86 -16.64 3.08
CA LYS A 206 11.79 -16.79 2.08
C LYS A 206 10.52 -17.39 2.67
N LYS A 207 10.62 -18.37 3.60
CA LYS A 207 9.46 -18.92 4.32
C LYS A 207 8.82 -17.86 5.21
N ILE A 208 9.60 -17.16 6.03
CA ILE A 208 9.11 -16.07 6.89
C ILE A 208 8.37 -15.01 6.06
N ILE A 209 8.96 -14.58 4.94
CA ILE A 209 8.32 -13.62 4.04
C ILE A 209 7.01 -14.20 3.45
N GLY A 210 6.99 -15.47 3.11
CA GLY A 210 5.78 -16.17 2.65
C GLY A 210 4.65 -16.11 3.69
N GLU A 211 4.94 -16.50 4.92
CA GLU A 211 3.95 -16.50 6.01
C GLU A 211 3.46 -15.08 6.36
N ILE A 212 4.35 -14.08 6.35
CA ILE A 212 3.94 -12.68 6.53
C ILE A 212 3.04 -12.23 5.37
N ALA A 213 3.33 -12.67 4.13
CA ALA A 213 2.50 -12.35 2.97
C ALA A 213 1.10 -12.96 3.09
N ASP A 214 1.02 -14.23 3.49
CA ASP A 214 -0.25 -14.94 3.67
C ASP A 214 -1.10 -14.32 4.80
N GLU A 215 -0.46 -13.85 5.88
CA GLU A 215 -1.13 -13.21 7.01
C GLU A 215 -1.61 -11.78 6.72
N THR A 216 -0.89 -11.04 5.87
CA THR A 216 -1.10 -9.59 5.71
C THR A 216 -1.63 -9.17 4.35
N GLY A 217 -1.65 -10.09 3.36
CA GLY A 217 -1.99 -9.80 1.96
C GLY A 217 -0.96 -8.94 1.22
N VAL A 218 0.12 -8.54 1.90
CA VAL A 218 1.19 -7.76 1.29
C VAL A 218 2.09 -8.66 0.45
N SER A 219 2.43 -8.24 -0.76
CA SER A 219 3.27 -9.05 -1.65
C SER A 219 4.65 -9.36 -1.05
N LYS A 220 5.19 -10.54 -1.35
CA LYS A 220 6.52 -10.98 -0.88
C LYS A 220 7.63 -9.97 -1.25
N SER A 221 7.52 -9.34 -2.41
CA SER A 221 8.45 -8.29 -2.85
C SER A 221 8.35 -7.04 -1.96
N ALA A 222 7.13 -6.57 -1.66
CA ALA A 222 6.92 -5.40 -0.81
C ALA A 222 7.41 -5.66 0.64
N ILE A 223 7.15 -6.86 1.19
CA ILE A 223 7.66 -7.26 2.50
C ILE A 223 9.19 -7.25 2.52
N SER A 224 9.85 -7.82 1.50
CA SER A 224 11.31 -7.85 1.44
C SER A 224 11.92 -6.44 1.39
N ILE A 225 11.30 -5.52 0.63
CA ILE A 225 11.67 -4.11 0.60
C ILE A 225 11.49 -3.48 1.99
N ARG A 226 10.36 -3.75 2.64
CA ARG A 226 10.05 -3.19 3.96
C ARG A 226 10.99 -3.70 5.05
N LEU A 227 11.35 -4.99 5.02
CA LEU A 227 12.38 -5.57 5.91
C LEU A 227 13.74 -4.87 5.76
N LYS A 228 14.14 -4.57 4.52
CA LYS A 228 15.35 -3.79 4.24
C LYS A 228 15.24 -2.34 4.75
N GLU A 229 14.14 -1.65 4.43
CA GLU A 229 13.89 -0.25 4.83
C GLU A 229 13.88 -0.08 6.36
N THR A 230 13.39 -1.08 7.07
CA THR A 230 13.35 -1.09 8.55
C THR A 230 14.66 -1.57 9.19
N GLY A 231 15.63 -2.03 8.39
CA GLY A 231 16.92 -2.51 8.86
C GLY A 231 16.88 -3.92 9.47
N LEU A 232 15.78 -4.67 9.28
CA LEU A 232 15.67 -6.05 9.75
C LEU A 232 16.49 -7.03 8.90
N ILE A 233 16.74 -6.70 7.65
CA ILE A 233 17.69 -7.39 6.78
C ILE A 233 18.67 -6.41 6.13
N THR A 234 19.87 -6.90 5.83
CA THR A 234 20.91 -6.12 5.17
C THR A 234 20.70 -6.06 3.66
N GLU A 235 21.33 -5.10 2.98
CA GLU A 235 21.33 -4.98 1.50
C GLU A 235 21.81 -6.27 0.81
N PRO A 236 22.94 -6.89 1.18
CA PRO A 236 23.36 -8.15 0.58
C PRO A 236 22.33 -9.28 0.75
N THR A 237 21.70 -9.37 1.93
CA THR A 237 20.64 -10.36 2.18
C THR A 237 19.43 -10.12 1.29
N PHE A 238 19.01 -8.87 1.16
CA PHE A 238 17.92 -8.46 0.29
C PHE A 238 18.22 -8.85 -1.19
N CYS A 239 19.41 -8.55 -1.70
CA CYS A 239 19.80 -8.94 -3.07
C CYS A 239 19.76 -10.46 -3.29
N ARG A 240 20.15 -11.26 -2.28
CA ARG A 240 20.15 -12.73 -2.34
C ARG A 240 18.75 -13.35 -2.32
N LEU A 241 17.72 -12.64 -1.89
CA LEU A 241 16.33 -13.13 -1.94
C LEU A 241 15.88 -13.38 -3.37
N GLY A 242 16.38 -12.60 -4.34
CA GLY A 242 16.16 -12.83 -5.77
C GLY A 242 14.71 -12.65 -6.20
N TYR A 243 13.91 -11.90 -5.44
CA TYR A 243 12.58 -11.54 -5.90
C TYR A 243 12.71 -10.65 -7.13
N LYS A 244 12.02 -11.01 -8.19
CA LYS A 244 11.89 -10.11 -9.35
C LYS A 244 11.02 -8.94 -8.90
N TYR A 245 11.65 -7.82 -8.77
CA TYR A 245 10.94 -6.57 -8.52
C TYR A 245 10.33 -6.15 -9.85
N GLY A 246 9.02 -5.93 -9.86
CA GLY A 246 8.35 -5.31 -10.99
C GLY A 246 8.94 -3.93 -11.31
N LYS A 247 8.43 -3.27 -12.34
CA LYS A 247 8.89 -1.91 -12.74
C LYS A 247 8.87 -0.91 -11.59
N GLU A 248 7.98 -1.09 -10.61
CA GLU A 248 7.88 -0.31 -9.37
C GLU A 248 9.15 -0.36 -8.53
N ALA A 249 9.73 -1.54 -8.34
CA ALA A 249 10.99 -1.67 -7.61
C ALA A 249 12.17 -1.12 -8.42
N ALA A 250 12.14 -1.22 -9.75
CA ALA A 250 13.13 -0.58 -10.60
C ALA A 250 13.05 0.95 -10.51
N MET A 251 11.85 1.53 -10.39
CA MET A 251 11.66 2.95 -10.07
C MET A 251 12.22 3.30 -8.69
N LEU A 252 12.01 2.42 -7.69
CA LEU A 252 12.58 2.55 -6.36
C LEU A 252 14.10 2.65 -6.37
N PHE A 253 14.77 1.79 -7.13
CA PHE A 253 16.24 1.81 -7.27
C PHE A 253 16.72 3.06 -7.99
N ARG A 254 16.06 3.47 -9.08
CA ARG A 254 16.42 4.69 -9.82
C ARG A 254 16.22 5.96 -9.00
N TYR A 255 15.13 6.04 -8.22
CA TYR A 255 14.85 7.19 -7.37
C TYR A 255 15.87 7.35 -6.23
N ASN A 256 16.32 6.25 -5.62
CA ASN A 256 17.32 6.26 -4.56
C ASN A 256 18.74 6.54 -5.08
N ASN A 257 19.09 6.08 -6.29
CA ASN A 257 20.43 6.21 -6.86
C ASN A 257 20.68 7.54 -7.59
N ASN A 258 19.63 8.22 -8.07
CA ASN A 258 19.77 9.49 -8.80
C ASN A 258 19.57 10.74 -7.92
N GLY A 259 19.67 10.61 -6.59
CA GLY A 259 19.64 11.76 -5.67
C GLY A 259 18.39 12.64 -5.77
N GLY A 260 17.29 12.12 -6.32
CA GLY A 260 16.02 12.84 -6.45
C GLY A 260 16.07 14.02 -7.44
N GLY A 261 16.97 14.00 -8.38
CA GLY A 261 17.03 15.02 -9.44
C GLY A 261 16.27 14.55 -10.68
N VAL A 262 15.06 15.00 -10.87
CA VAL A 262 14.45 15.12 -12.20
C VAL A 262 15.14 16.33 -12.87
N LYS A 263 15.92 16.06 -13.91
CA LYS A 263 16.33 17.08 -14.86
C LYS A 263 15.17 17.48 -15.74
#